data_562ef66046e4d25e570a0a4542d6806f
#
_entry.id   562ef66046e4d25e570a0a4542d6806f
#
_cell.length_a   1.000
_cell.length_b   1.000
_cell.length_c   1.000
_cell.angle_alpha   90.00
_cell.angle_beta   90.00
_cell.angle_gamma   90.00
#
_symmetry.space_group_name_H-M   'P 1'
#
loop_
_entity.id
_entity.type
_entity.pdbx_description
1 polymer ?
#
loop_
_entity_poly.entity_id
_entity_poly.type
_entity_poly.pdbx_seq_one_letter_code
_entity_poly.pdbx_strand_id
1 'polypeptide(L)'
;PYPQIDPVALAIGPLKIHWYGLMYLIGIGGAWLLASRRLNRFDPTWTKEKLSDMVFWMSMGVIVGGRLGYVLFYDLSAYLANPTLIFEVWKGGMSFHGGFIGVMLAALWFGKRNGKSFFQLMDFVAPMVPIGLGAGRIGNFINAELWGKATDVPWAMVFPPFSDPAQLPRHPSQLYQFALEGVALFLI
;
A
#
# COMPACT_ATOMS: atom_id res chain seq x y z
N PRO A 1 -6.03 23.41 -12.16
CA PRO A 1 -6.44 23.12 -10.79
C PRO A 1 -6.55 21.61 -10.56
N TYR A 2 -6.28 21.16 -9.33
CA TYR A 2 -6.51 19.79 -8.89
C TYR A 2 -8.03 19.50 -8.90
N PRO A 3 -8.48 18.34 -9.40
CA PRO A 3 -9.89 17.97 -9.31
C PRO A 3 -10.28 17.80 -7.85
N GLN A 4 -11.34 18.51 -7.42
CA GLN A 4 -11.83 18.39 -6.04
C GLN A 4 -12.55 17.04 -5.88
N ILE A 5 -11.82 16.05 -5.37
CA ILE A 5 -12.34 14.71 -5.11
C ILE A 5 -12.60 14.60 -3.61
N ASP A 6 -13.81 14.20 -3.22
CA ASP A 6 -14.11 13.88 -1.82
C ASP A 6 -13.32 12.60 -1.45
N PRO A 7 -12.46 12.62 -0.43
CA PRO A 7 -11.75 11.43 0.04
C PRO A 7 -12.68 10.31 0.53
N VAL A 8 -13.92 10.65 0.89
CA VAL A 8 -14.96 9.69 1.30
C VAL A 8 -15.68 9.17 0.05
N ALA A 9 -15.47 7.90 -0.28
CA ALA A 9 -16.13 7.25 -1.41
C ALA A 9 -17.61 6.95 -1.14
N LEU A 10 -17.94 6.59 0.10
CA LEU A 10 -19.30 6.24 0.51
C LEU A 10 -19.48 6.54 2.00
N ALA A 11 -20.58 7.21 2.35
CA ALA A 11 -21.00 7.44 3.73
C ALA A 11 -22.34 6.75 3.99
N ILE A 12 -22.38 5.84 4.98
CA ILE A 12 -23.59 5.14 5.43
C ILE A 12 -23.76 5.45 6.91
N GLY A 13 -24.53 6.50 7.22
CA GLY A 13 -24.64 6.99 8.59
C GLY A 13 -23.28 7.40 9.15
N PRO A 14 -22.87 6.88 10.32
CA PRO A 14 -21.57 7.20 10.92
C PRO A 14 -20.37 6.54 10.23
N LEU A 15 -20.61 5.52 9.40
CA LEU A 15 -19.57 4.77 8.70
C LEU A 15 -19.15 5.50 7.43
N LYS A 16 -17.89 5.90 7.35
CA LYS A 16 -17.28 6.53 6.17
C LYS A 16 -16.26 5.58 5.54
N ILE A 17 -16.50 5.20 4.29
CA ILE A 17 -15.57 4.40 3.49
C ILE A 17 -14.74 5.37 2.64
N HIS A 18 -13.42 5.37 2.85
CA HIS A 18 -12.50 6.24 2.14
C HIS A 18 -11.96 5.56 0.88
N TRP A 19 -11.76 6.34 -0.17
CA TRP A 19 -11.13 5.87 -1.42
C TRP A 19 -9.78 5.21 -1.16
N TYR A 20 -8.99 5.73 -0.22
CA TYR A 20 -7.69 5.16 0.11
C TYR A 20 -7.79 3.71 0.58
N GLY A 21 -8.76 3.40 1.43
CA GLY A 21 -9.06 2.02 1.84
C GLY A 21 -9.51 1.13 0.68
N LEU A 22 -10.36 1.67 -0.23
CA LEU A 22 -10.78 0.95 -1.43
C LEU A 22 -9.60 0.66 -2.37
N MET A 23 -8.65 1.58 -2.51
CA MET A 23 -7.45 1.35 -3.32
C MET A 23 -6.59 0.22 -2.75
N TYR A 24 -6.48 0.08 -1.43
CA TYR A 24 -5.85 -1.09 -0.81
C TYR A 24 -6.58 -2.39 -1.16
N LEU A 25 -7.91 -2.40 -1.07
CA LEU A 25 -8.71 -3.58 -1.44
C LEU A 25 -8.57 -3.92 -2.93
N ILE A 26 -8.56 -2.92 -3.80
CA ILE A 26 -8.32 -3.09 -5.25
C ILE A 26 -6.92 -3.64 -5.50
N GLY A 27 -5.90 -3.10 -4.83
CA GLY A 27 -4.52 -3.55 -4.94
C GLY A 27 -4.35 -5.01 -4.51
N ILE A 28 -4.85 -5.36 -3.32
CA ILE A 28 -4.77 -6.73 -2.77
C ILE A 28 -5.62 -7.69 -3.61
N GLY A 29 -6.84 -7.32 -3.98
CA GLY A 29 -7.74 -8.13 -4.78
C GLY A 29 -7.19 -8.37 -6.20
N GLY A 30 -6.65 -7.34 -6.84
CA GLY A 30 -5.99 -7.44 -8.15
C GLY A 30 -4.74 -8.31 -8.10
N ALA A 31 -3.92 -8.17 -7.07
CA ALA A 31 -2.76 -9.03 -6.82
C ALA A 31 -3.18 -10.49 -6.63
N TRP A 32 -4.20 -10.74 -5.81
CA TRP A 32 -4.75 -12.09 -5.60
C TRP A 32 -5.29 -12.70 -6.90
N LEU A 33 -6.03 -11.91 -7.70
CA LEU A 33 -6.57 -12.38 -8.98
C LEU A 33 -5.46 -12.75 -9.96
N LEU A 34 -4.42 -11.92 -10.10
CA LEU A 34 -3.26 -12.24 -10.94
C LEU A 34 -2.53 -13.48 -10.42
N ALA A 35 -2.26 -13.54 -9.11
CA ALA A 35 -1.63 -14.68 -8.47
C ALA A 35 -2.42 -15.97 -8.69
N SER A 36 -3.74 -15.94 -8.55
CA SER A 36 -4.59 -17.11 -8.75
C SER A 36 -4.54 -17.66 -10.19
N ARG A 37 -4.39 -16.77 -11.19
CA ARG A 37 -4.22 -17.15 -12.60
C ARG A 37 -2.84 -17.73 -12.90
N ARG A 38 -1.82 -17.33 -12.14
CA ARG A 38 -0.44 -17.79 -12.29
C ARG A 38 -0.10 -19.04 -11.43
N LEU A 39 -0.98 -19.38 -10.51
CA LEU A 39 -0.74 -20.37 -9.46
C LEU A 39 -0.26 -21.71 -10.00
N ASN A 40 -0.94 -22.26 -11.02
CA ASN A 40 -0.58 -23.54 -11.63
C ASN A 40 0.79 -23.54 -12.32
N ARG A 41 1.25 -22.35 -12.80
CA ARG A 41 2.60 -22.21 -13.40
C ARG A 41 3.67 -22.12 -12.31
N PHE A 42 3.32 -21.58 -11.16
CA PHE A 42 4.23 -21.49 -10.02
C PHE A 42 4.40 -22.81 -9.31
N ASP A 43 3.30 -23.46 -8.95
CA ASP A 43 3.28 -24.77 -8.32
C ASP A 43 1.90 -25.43 -8.51
N PRO A 44 1.80 -26.51 -9.32
CA PRO A 44 0.53 -27.21 -9.54
C PRO A 44 -0.10 -27.82 -8.27
N THR A 45 0.69 -27.99 -7.20
CA THR A 45 0.20 -28.54 -5.93
C THR A 45 -0.40 -27.47 -5.00
N TRP A 46 -0.25 -26.18 -5.36
CA TRP A 46 -0.81 -25.10 -4.57
C TRP A 46 -2.27 -24.86 -4.90
N THR A 47 -3.06 -24.69 -3.85
CA THR A 47 -4.49 -24.37 -3.95
C THR A 47 -4.74 -22.86 -3.78
N LYS A 48 -5.94 -22.42 -4.15
CA LYS A 48 -6.35 -21.02 -3.91
C LYS A 48 -6.43 -20.68 -2.42
N GLU A 49 -6.74 -21.66 -1.56
CA GLU A 49 -6.73 -21.53 -0.11
C GLU A 49 -5.31 -21.20 0.38
N LYS A 50 -4.31 -21.97 -0.07
CA LYS A 50 -2.90 -21.70 0.27
C LYS A 50 -2.42 -20.34 -0.23
N LEU A 51 -2.89 -19.90 -1.41
CA LEU A 51 -2.65 -18.57 -1.92
C LEU A 51 -3.28 -17.50 -1.01
N SER A 52 -4.51 -17.71 -0.58
CA SER A 52 -5.21 -16.79 0.33
C SER A 52 -4.52 -16.71 1.69
N ASP A 53 -4.03 -17.82 2.22
CA ASP A 53 -3.21 -17.85 3.44
C ASP A 53 -1.91 -17.04 3.26
N MET A 54 -1.25 -17.18 2.11
CA MET A 54 -0.06 -16.40 1.80
C MET A 54 -0.35 -14.89 1.80
N VAL A 55 -1.39 -14.47 1.10
CA VAL A 55 -1.82 -13.06 1.04
C VAL A 55 -2.19 -12.54 2.43
N PHE A 56 -2.92 -13.33 3.23
CA PHE A 56 -3.25 -12.99 4.60
C PHE A 56 -2.00 -12.75 5.46
N TRP A 57 -1.06 -13.70 5.48
CA TRP A 57 0.15 -13.58 6.30
C TRP A 57 1.07 -12.45 5.85
N MET A 58 1.19 -12.22 4.54
CA MET A 58 1.93 -11.08 4.01
C MET A 58 1.28 -9.75 4.39
N SER A 59 -0.04 -9.65 4.29
CA SER A 59 -0.78 -8.44 4.70
C SER A 59 -0.63 -8.18 6.20
N MET A 60 -0.72 -9.22 7.02
CA MET A 60 -0.45 -9.12 8.46
C MET A 60 0.99 -8.68 8.75
N GLY A 61 1.96 -9.17 7.96
CA GLY A 61 3.34 -8.71 8.02
C GLY A 61 3.48 -7.21 7.77
N VAL A 62 2.81 -6.68 6.74
CA VAL A 62 2.77 -5.23 6.46
C VAL A 62 2.17 -4.45 7.61
N ILE A 63 1.01 -4.87 8.12
CA ILE A 63 0.28 -4.13 9.17
C ILE A 63 1.07 -4.15 10.49
N VAL A 64 1.45 -5.33 10.96
CA VAL A 64 2.17 -5.49 12.22
C VAL A 64 3.56 -4.85 12.14
N GLY A 65 4.30 -5.11 11.05
CA GLY A 65 5.61 -4.52 10.84
C GLY A 65 5.55 -3.01 10.72
N GLY A 66 4.60 -2.48 9.96
CA GLY A 66 4.38 -1.03 9.80
C GLY A 66 4.08 -0.35 11.14
N ARG A 67 3.22 -0.95 11.95
CA ARG A 67 2.88 -0.44 13.27
C ARG A 67 4.04 -0.51 14.25
N LEU A 68 4.68 -1.67 14.37
CA LEU A 68 5.84 -1.84 15.24
C LEU A 68 7.01 -0.94 14.82
N GLY A 69 7.26 -0.81 13.52
CA GLY A 69 8.27 0.10 13.02
C GLY A 69 7.98 1.56 13.37
N TYR A 70 6.72 1.99 13.32
CA TYR A 70 6.34 3.33 13.76
C TYR A 70 6.56 3.52 15.26
N VAL A 71 6.05 2.59 16.07
CA VAL A 71 6.20 2.60 17.53
C VAL A 71 7.67 2.71 17.95
N LEU A 72 8.52 1.89 17.34
CA LEU A 72 9.93 1.80 17.76
C LEU A 72 10.78 3.00 17.32
N PHE A 73 10.51 3.58 16.14
CA PHE A 73 11.42 4.55 15.54
C PHE A 73 10.88 5.99 15.55
N TYR A 74 9.57 6.21 15.77
CA TYR A 74 9.00 7.55 15.67
C TYR A 74 8.44 8.08 16.99
N ASP A 75 7.88 7.24 17.86
CA ASP A 75 7.22 7.73 19.08
C ASP A 75 7.22 6.71 20.24
N LEU A 76 8.37 6.08 20.46
CA LEU A 76 8.51 5.03 21.50
C LEU A 76 8.05 5.49 22.89
N SER A 77 8.33 6.77 23.24
CA SER A 77 8.01 7.30 24.57
C SER A 77 6.51 7.34 24.84
N ALA A 78 5.70 7.78 23.87
CA ALA A 78 4.24 7.80 24.01
C ALA A 78 3.66 6.39 24.16
N TYR A 79 4.19 5.43 23.41
CA TYR A 79 3.73 4.03 23.47
C TYR A 79 4.19 3.29 24.73
N LEU A 80 5.32 3.66 25.32
CA LEU A 80 5.72 3.17 26.64
C LEU A 80 4.83 3.73 27.76
N ALA A 81 4.43 5.00 27.64
CA ALA A 81 3.50 5.63 28.59
C ALA A 81 2.07 5.08 28.50
N ASN A 82 1.63 4.71 27.29
CA ASN A 82 0.31 4.13 27.06
C ASN A 82 0.36 3.00 26.01
N PRO A 83 0.64 1.75 26.40
CA PRO A 83 0.80 0.62 25.47
C PRO A 83 -0.45 0.28 24.65
N THR A 84 -1.65 0.66 25.09
CA THR A 84 -2.89 0.39 24.36
C THR A 84 -2.96 1.12 23.01
N LEU A 85 -2.24 2.24 22.87
CA LEU A 85 -2.15 2.99 21.62
C LEU A 85 -1.58 2.14 20.46
N ILE A 86 -0.83 1.07 20.74
CA ILE A 86 -0.28 0.17 19.71
C ILE A 86 -1.40 -0.42 18.84
N PHE A 87 -2.57 -0.69 19.42
CA PHE A 87 -3.70 -1.31 18.72
C PHE A 87 -4.54 -0.29 17.91
N GLU A 88 -4.36 1.00 18.13
CA GLU A 88 -5.15 2.05 17.49
C GLU A 88 -4.62 2.40 16.09
N VAL A 89 -4.54 1.40 15.21
CA VAL A 89 -4.03 1.57 13.83
C VAL A 89 -4.84 2.55 12.98
N TRP A 90 -6.10 2.78 13.32
CA TRP A 90 -7.00 3.73 12.65
C TRP A 90 -6.65 5.19 12.92
N LYS A 91 -5.84 5.49 13.92
CA LYS A 91 -5.31 6.83 14.19
C LYS A 91 -4.08 7.18 13.35
N GLY A 92 -3.66 6.31 12.43
CA GLY A 92 -2.44 6.47 11.64
C GLY A 92 -1.21 5.94 12.37
N GLY A 93 -0.02 6.39 11.97
CA GLY A 93 1.24 5.95 12.56
C GLY A 93 1.70 4.58 12.03
N MET A 94 2.02 4.54 10.74
CA MET A 94 2.57 3.38 10.05
C MET A 94 3.92 3.72 9.42
N SER A 95 4.92 2.85 9.62
CA SER A 95 6.24 2.97 9.01
C SER A 95 6.31 2.14 7.73
N PHE A 96 6.68 2.77 6.62
CA PHE A 96 6.92 2.05 5.37
C PHE A 96 8.02 0.99 5.53
N HIS A 97 9.16 1.36 6.14
CA HIS A 97 10.27 0.44 6.35
C HIS A 97 9.88 -0.72 7.26
N GLY A 98 9.12 -0.45 8.32
CA GLY A 98 8.59 -1.49 9.21
C GLY A 98 7.67 -2.45 8.46
N GLY A 99 6.75 -1.95 7.63
CA GLY A 99 5.87 -2.76 6.80
C GLY A 99 6.64 -3.59 5.79
N PHE A 100 7.65 -3.00 5.15
CA PHE A 100 8.52 -3.72 4.21
C PHE A 100 9.28 -4.87 4.90
N ILE A 101 9.90 -4.63 6.04
CA ILE A 101 10.57 -5.69 6.82
C ILE A 101 9.56 -6.76 7.24
N GLY A 102 8.39 -6.34 7.72
CA GLY A 102 7.33 -7.26 8.15
C GLY A 102 6.86 -8.20 7.05
N VAL A 103 6.62 -7.69 5.83
CA VAL A 103 6.22 -8.55 4.71
C VAL A 103 7.33 -9.48 4.28
N MET A 104 8.61 -9.03 4.31
CA MET A 104 9.75 -9.89 3.98
C MET A 104 9.90 -11.05 4.97
N LEU A 105 9.74 -10.77 6.28
CA LEU A 105 9.76 -11.81 7.32
C LEU A 105 8.58 -12.78 7.19
N ALA A 106 7.39 -12.28 6.91
CA ALA A 106 6.20 -13.12 6.67
C ALA A 106 6.41 -14.03 5.45
N ALA A 107 6.96 -13.49 4.36
CA ALA A 107 7.27 -14.26 3.15
C ALA A 107 8.32 -15.35 3.42
N LEU A 108 9.38 -15.01 4.14
CA LEU A 108 10.42 -15.97 4.53
C LEU A 108 9.85 -17.11 5.39
N TRP A 109 9.06 -16.77 6.39
CA TRP A 109 8.42 -17.74 7.27
C TRP A 109 7.42 -18.62 6.50
N PHE A 110 6.54 -18.02 5.70
CA PHE A 110 5.54 -18.74 4.93
C PHE A 110 6.18 -19.65 3.88
N GLY A 111 7.23 -19.17 3.19
CA GLY A 111 7.99 -19.95 2.23
C GLY A 111 8.59 -21.19 2.87
N LYS A 112 9.32 -21.05 3.98
CA LYS A 112 9.91 -22.17 4.72
C LYS A 112 8.85 -23.20 5.13
N ARG A 113 7.70 -22.75 5.65
CA ARG A 113 6.61 -23.63 6.09
C ARG A 113 5.98 -24.42 4.94
N ASN A 114 6.05 -23.91 3.72
CA ASN A 114 5.44 -24.49 2.52
C ASN A 114 6.46 -25.09 1.54
N GLY A 115 7.71 -25.32 1.97
CA GLY A 115 8.75 -25.94 1.16
C GLY A 115 9.21 -25.08 -0.02
N LYS A 116 9.08 -23.74 0.07
CA LYS A 116 9.56 -22.79 -0.92
C LYS A 116 10.71 -21.96 -0.38
N SER A 117 11.70 -21.70 -1.23
CA SER A 117 12.71 -20.70 -0.89
C SER A 117 12.11 -19.30 -0.93
N PHE A 118 12.73 -18.37 -0.19
CA PHE A 118 12.34 -16.97 -0.20
C PHE A 118 12.31 -16.37 -1.62
N PHE A 119 13.34 -16.64 -2.42
CA PHE A 119 13.44 -16.12 -3.78
C PHE A 119 12.37 -16.67 -4.71
N GLN A 120 12.08 -17.99 -4.64
CA GLN A 120 10.96 -18.55 -5.40
C GLN A 120 9.64 -17.87 -5.11
N LEU A 121 9.40 -17.55 -3.82
CA LEU A 121 8.20 -16.86 -3.42
C LEU A 121 8.20 -15.40 -3.91
N MET A 122 9.34 -14.73 -3.86
CA MET A 122 9.48 -13.35 -4.37
C MET A 122 9.30 -13.27 -5.87
N ASP A 123 9.85 -14.20 -6.65
CA ASP A 123 9.62 -14.27 -8.10
C ASP A 123 8.14 -14.46 -8.46
N PHE A 124 7.42 -15.21 -7.63
CA PHE A 124 5.97 -15.35 -7.80
C PHE A 124 5.23 -14.06 -7.47
N VAL A 125 5.63 -13.35 -6.41
CA VAL A 125 4.96 -12.14 -5.90
C VAL A 125 5.34 -10.89 -6.70
N ALA A 126 6.55 -10.81 -7.24
CA ALA A 126 7.07 -9.61 -7.91
C ALA A 126 6.11 -8.99 -8.96
N PRO A 127 5.46 -9.77 -9.86
CA PRO A 127 4.52 -9.19 -10.83
C PRO A 127 3.23 -8.61 -10.21
N MET A 128 2.93 -8.90 -8.93
CA MET A 128 1.76 -8.35 -8.23
C MET A 128 2.07 -7.00 -7.59
N VAL A 129 3.35 -6.70 -7.31
CA VAL A 129 3.77 -5.47 -6.63
C VAL A 129 3.32 -4.21 -7.37
N PRO A 130 3.47 -4.09 -8.70
CA PRO A 130 3.02 -2.92 -9.45
C PRO A 130 1.53 -2.61 -9.28
N ILE A 131 0.68 -3.64 -9.13
CA ILE A 131 -0.77 -3.46 -8.93
C ILE A 131 -1.01 -2.72 -7.61
N GLY A 132 -0.36 -3.16 -6.53
CA GLY A 132 -0.46 -2.51 -5.22
C GLY A 132 0.10 -1.09 -5.21
N LEU A 133 1.29 -0.90 -5.81
CA LEU A 133 1.91 0.43 -5.93
C LEU A 133 1.01 1.38 -6.72
N GLY A 134 0.53 0.97 -7.89
CA GLY A 134 -0.36 1.78 -8.71
C GLY A 134 -1.64 2.17 -7.98
N ALA A 135 -2.31 1.21 -7.33
CA ALA A 135 -3.51 1.48 -6.53
C ALA A 135 -3.23 2.47 -5.40
N GLY A 136 -2.11 2.30 -4.67
CA GLY A 136 -1.69 3.22 -3.62
C GLY A 136 -1.45 4.64 -4.13
N ARG A 137 -0.81 4.80 -5.31
CA ARG A 137 -0.58 6.13 -5.92
C ARG A 137 -1.87 6.84 -6.32
N ILE A 138 -2.86 6.11 -6.82
CA ILE A 138 -4.19 6.67 -7.07
C ILE A 138 -4.85 7.11 -5.75
N GLY A 139 -4.72 6.31 -4.69
CA GLY A 139 -5.18 6.68 -3.34
C GLY A 139 -4.53 7.97 -2.83
N ASN A 140 -3.21 8.10 -2.97
CA ASN A 140 -2.49 9.32 -2.62
C ASN A 140 -2.95 10.53 -3.45
N PHE A 141 -3.23 10.36 -4.74
CA PHE A 141 -3.75 11.42 -5.58
C PHE A 141 -5.13 11.87 -5.11
N ILE A 142 -6.05 10.96 -4.81
CA ILE A 142 -7.39 11.27 -4.32
C ILE A 142 -7.34 12.02 -2.97
N ASN A 143 -6.39 11.63 -2.10
CA ASN A 143 -6.16 12.31 -0.82
C ASN A 143 -5.39 13.63 -0.94
N ALA A 144 -4.99 14.01 -2.16
CA ALA A 144 -4.16 15.20 -2.42
C ALA A 144 -2.82 15.20 -1.66
N GLU A 145 -2.24 14.05 -1.36
CA GLU A 145 -1.00 13.91 -0.61
C GLU A 145 0.17 13.45 -1.48
N LEU A 146 1.42 13.64 -1.00
CA LEU A 146 2.66 13.23 -1.68
C LEU A 146 2.83 13.84 -3.09
N TRP A 147 2.41 15.08 -3.26
CA TRP A 147 2.64 15.88 -4.47
C TRP A 147 4.15 16.21 -4.64
N GLY A 148 4.54 16.62 -5.84
CA GLY A 148 5.92 16.89 -6.20
C GLY A 148 6.38 18.33 -5.93
N LYS A 149 7.57 18.65 -6.45
CA LYS A 149 8.13 20.00 -6.37
C LYS A 149 7.27 21.03 -7.08
N ALA A 150 7.41 22.30 -6.70
CA ALA A 150 6.83 23.41 -7.42
C ALA A 150 7.38 23.46 -8.87
N THR A 151 6.53 23.82 -9.83
CA THR A 151 6.86 23.79 -11.25
C THR A 151 5.94 24.71 -12.05
N ASP A 152 6.37 25.11 -13.22
CA ASP A 152 5.63 25.92 -14.20
C ASP A 152 5.17 25.15 -15.46
N VAL A 153 5.30 23.80 -15.43
CA VAL A 153 4.84 22.99 -16.57
C VAL A 153 3.34 23.15 -16.81
N PRO A 154 2.86 23.03 -18.07
CA PRO A 154 1.44 23.29 -18.42
C PRO A 154 0.43 22.40 -17.68
N TRP A 155 0.85 21.22 -17.21
CA TRP A 155 0.00 20.27 -16.47
C TRP A 155 0.22 20.31 -14.95
N ALA A 156 0.94 21.31 -14.45
CA ALA A 156 1.09 21.51 -13.01
C ALA A 156 -0.28 21.65 -12.33
N MET A 157 -0.40 21.14 -11.12
CA MET A 157 -1.64 21.19 -10.33
C MET A 157 -1.44 21.99 -9.05
N VAL A 158 -2.43 22.82 -8.71
CA VAL A 158 -2.52 23.47 -7.40
C VAL A 158 -3.38 22.59 -6.53
N PHE A 159 -2.78 22.00 -5.50
CA PHE A 159 -3.45 21.11 -4.56
C PHE A 159 -4.26 21.90 -3.50
N PRO A 160 -5.22 21.26 -2.80
CA PRO A 160 -6.04 21.94 -1.81
C PRO A 160 -5.23 22.55 -0.65
N PRO A 161 -5.70 23.65 -0.03
CA PRO A 161 -4.97 24.35 1.04
C PRO A 161 -4.65 23.47 2.27
N PHE A 162 -5.50 22.50 2.56
CA PHE A 162 -5.28 21.57 3.68
C PHE A 162 -4.07 20.64 3.45
N SER A 163 -3.68 20.43 2.20
CA SER A 163 -2.57 19.56 1.80
C SER A 163 -1.33 20.38 1.40
N ASP A 164 -1.52 21.47 0.66
CA ASP A 164 -0.47 22.41 0.28
C ASP A 164 -0.82 23.85 0.67
N PRO A 165 -0.47 24.30 1.88
CA PRO A 165 -0.75 25.67 2.32
C PRO A 165 -0.12 26.75 1.43
N ALA A 166 0.96 26.43 0.73
CA ALA A 166 1.65 27.37 -0.18
C ALA A 166 0.88 27.63 -1.48
N GLN A 167 -0.09 26.79 -1.83
CA GLN A 167 -0.93 26.91 -3.04
C GLN A 167 -0.12 27.13 -4.31
N LEU A 168 1.05 26.50 -4.40
CA LEU A 168 1.92 26.57 -5.57
C LEU A 168 1.53 25.54 -6.63
N PRO A 169 1.72 25.84 -7.94
CA PRO A 169 1.66 24.82 -8.96
C PRO A 169 2.73 23.76 -8.74
N ARG A 170 2.34 22.48 -8.70
CA ARG A 170 3.23 21.35 -8.40
C ARG A 170 3.09 20.23 -9.41
N HIS A 171 4.14 19.44 -9.54
CA HIS A 171 4.08 18.20 -10.28
C HIS A 171 3.11 17.23 -9.61
N PRO A 172 2.14 16.62 -10.35
CA PRO A 172 1.30 15.54 -9.84
C PRO A 172 2.10 14.22 -9.78
N SER A 173 3.06 14.16 -8.85
CA SER A 173 4.01 13.04 -8.72
C SER A 173 3.33 11.70 -8.53
N GLN A 174 2.16 11.67 -7.89
CA GLN A 174 1.35 10.47 -7.72
C GLN A 174 0.97 9.85 -9.07
N LEU A 175 0.60 10.67 -10.05
CA LEU A 175 0.23 10.20 -11.40
C LEU A 175 1.45 9.72 -12.19
N TYR A 176 2.62 10.36 -12.01
CA TYR A 176 3.87 9.89 -12.63
C TYR A 176 4.27 8.54 -12.06
N GLN A 177 4.18 8.39 -10.74
CA GLN A 177 4.48 7.13 -10.06
C GLN A 177 3.47 6.04 -10.41
N PHE A 178 2.18 6.37 -10.52
CA PHE A 178 1.19 5.44 -11.05
C PHE A 178 1.56 4.94 -12.45
N ALA A 179 1.91 5.85 -13.36
CA ALA A 179 2.29 5.49 -14.73
C ALA A 179 3.57 4.62 -14.77
N LEU A 180 4.57 4.94 -13.96
CA LEU A 180 5.88 4.27 -13.99
C LEU A 180 5.90 3.02 -13.10
N GLU A 181 5.53 3.13 -11.81
CA GLU A 181 5.59 2.04 -10.84
C GLU A 181 4.39 1.09 -10.93
N GLY A 182 3.23 1.61 -11.36
CA GLY A 182 2.02 0.82 -11.57
C GLY A 182 1.97 0.23 -12.98
N VAL A 183 1.83 1.08 -14.01
CA VAL A 183 1.54 0.61 -15.37
C VAL A 183 2.79 0.11 -16.09
N ALA A 184 3.84 0.94 -16.20
CA ALA A 184 5.03 0.57 -16.97
C ALA A 184 5.74 -0.65 -16.36
N LEU A 185 5.94 -0.66 -15.04
CA LEU A 185 6.57 -1.78 -14.35
C LEU A 185 5.73 -3.08 -14.44
N PHE A 186 4.40 -2.97 -14.57
CA PHE A 186 3.53 -4.15 -14.77
C PHE A 186 3.66 -4.75 -16.17
N LEU A 187 3.99 -3.94 -17.17
CA LEU A 187 4.10 -4.37 -18.58
C LEU A 187 5.47 -4.96 -18.94
N ILE A 188 6.49 -4.77 -18.10
CA ILE A 188 7.83 -5.33 -18.27
C ILE A 188 7.91 -6.72 -17.63
#